data_fdc1aeadd5db10d9a991e2f515e5ecdc
#
_entry.id   fdc1aeadd5db10d9a991e2f515e5ecdc
#
_cell.length_a   1.000
_cell.length_b   1.000
_cell.length_c   1.000
_cell.angle_alpha   90.00
_cell.angle_beta   90.00
_cell.angle_gamma   90.00
#
_symmetry.space_group_name_H-M   'P 1'
#
loop_
_entity.id
_entity.type
_entity.pdbx_description
1 polymer ?
#
loop_
_entity_poly.entity_id
_entity_poly.type
_entity_poly.pdbx_seq_one_letter_code
_entity_poly.pdbx_strand_id
1 'polypeptide(L)'
;MGNNEYYEQVLRVITLLDKSDLKALPLSGQKWYEIDDIQDLDIAETLFADSQTRLSLYQKRYGGYWRFPGLLDFCYLVNPFFPTARMREELKANFDILLSEYPSGMAVNSLLIGKYFGIKQEYACVGNGAAELIKSLMESVEGNIGVVFPTFEEYPNRKNGQEIISYIPSNPDFSYAATDLENYYSDKDL
;
A
#
# COMPACT_ATOMS: atom_id res chain seq x y z
N MET A 1 34.93 3.16 27.13
CA MET A 1 33.79 2.45 26.54
C MET A 1 32.74 2.29 27.61
N GLY A 2 31.52 2.76 27.40
CA GLY A 2 30.43 2.69 28.39
C GLY A 2 29.89 1.26 28.52
N ASN A 3 29.29 0.95 29.66
CA ASN A 3 28.71 -0.37 29.95
C ASN A 3 27.46 -0.71 29.09
N ASN A 4 27.06 0.18 28.16
CA ASN A 4 25.88 0.05 27.33
C ASN A 4 26.21 0.03 25.81
N GLU A 5 27.44 -0.29 25.45
CA GLU A 5 27.82 -0.41 24.04
C GLU A 5 27.69 -1.85 23.56
N TYR A 6 27.19 -2.02 22.35
CA TYR A 6 27.12 -3.33 21.72
C TYR A 6 28.53 -3.90 21.49
N TYR A 7 28.67 -5.19 21.64
CA TYR A 7 29.98 -5.88 21.51
C TYR A 7 30.60 -5.72 20.11
N GLU A 8 29.79 -5.48 19.08
CA GLU A 8 30.21 -5.21 17.71
C GLU A 8 31.06 -3.94 17.61
N GLN A 9 30.80 -2.94 18.45
CA GLN A 9 31.65 -1.72 18.51
C GLN A 9 33.04 -2.08 19.03
N VAL A 10 33.14 -2.98 19.98
CA VAL A 10 34.43 -3.46 20.50
C VAL A 10 35.17 -4.23 19.40
N LEU A 11 34.50 -5.13 18.70
CA LEU A 11 35.07 -5.90 17.58
C LEU A 11 35.55 -4.96 16.48
N ARG A 12 34.76 -3.93 16.13
CA ARG A 12 35.13 -2.91 15.16
C ARG A 12 36.42 -2.19 15.53
N VAL A 13 36.54 -1.73 16.79
CA VAL A 13 37.73 -1.03 17.27
C VAL A 13 38.97 -1.95 17.24
N ILE A 14 38.83 -3.20 17.71
CA ILE A 14 39.92 -4.16 17.72
C ILE A 14 40.41 -4.46 16.30
N THR A 15 39.48 -4.60 15.33
CA THR A 15 39.80 -4.84 13.93
C THR A 15 40.49 -3.62 13.30
N LEU A 16 40.01 -2.40 13.57
CA LEU A 16 40.62 -1.15 13.07
C LEU A 16 42.02 -0.91 13.63
N LEU A 17 42.30 -1.41 14.82
CA LEU A 17 43.62 -1.33 15.44
C LEU A 17 44.59 -2.45 15.01
N ASP A 18 44.15 -3.32 14.08
CA ASP A 18 44.93 -4.47 13.63
C ASP A 18 45.35 -5.42 14.78
N LYS A 19 44.44 -5.56 15.76
CA LYS A 19 44.65 -6.38 16.97
C LYS A 19 43.77 -7.61 17.02
N SER A 20 43.27 -8.06 15.84
CA SER A 20 42.44 -9.26 15.76
C SER A 20 42.72 -10.05 14.48
N ASP A 21 42.54 -11.36 14.56
CA ASP A 21 42.56 -12.26 13.42
C ASP A 21 41.15 -12.49 12.83
N LEU A 22 40.18 -11.60 13.09
CA LEU A 22 38.85 -11.68 12.55
C LEU A 22 38.84 -11.59 11.04
N LYS A 23 38.17 -12.54 10.38
CA LYS A 23 38.01 -12.59 8.94
C LYS A 23 36.54 -12.61 8.59
N ALA A 24 36.16 -11.91 7.51
CA ALA A 24 34.83 -11.99 6.97
C ALA A 24 34.57 -13.35 6.35
N LEU A 25 33.49 -14.01 6.73
CA LEU A 25 32.96 -15.20 6.08
C LEU A 25 31.76 -14.80 5.21
N PRO A 26 31.91 -14.71 3.88
CA PRO A 26 30.80 -14.36 3.02
C PRO A 26 29.77 -15.49 2.98
N LEU A 27 28.50 -15.14 3.16
CA LEU A 27 27.36 -16.04 3.00
C LEU A 27 26.93 -16.04 1.51
N SER A 28 27.38 -16.99 0.75
CA SER A 28 27.06 -17.10 -0.67
C SER A 28 25.76 -17.89 -0.88
N GLY A 29 24.65 -17.17 -1.15
CA GLY A 29 23.35 -17.78 -1.47
C GLY A 29 22.59 -18.39 -0.28
N GLN A 30 23.11 -18.30 0.92
CA GLN A 30 22.43 -18.72 2.13
C GLN A 30 21.47 -17.62 2.59
N LYS A 31 20.28 -18.02 3.01
CA LYS A 31 19.34 -17.10 3.64
C LYS A 31 19.83 -16.76 5.04
N TRP A 32 19.77 -15.50 5.37
CA TRP A 32 20.06 -14.98 6.69
C TRP A 32 19.07 -13.87 7.05
N TYR A 33 18.69 -13.78 8.30
CA TYR A 33 17.87 -12.71 8.82
C TYR A 33 18.13 -12.52 10.31
N GLU A 34 18.27 -11.29 10.76
CA GLU A 34 18.45 -10.93 12.16
C GLU A 34 17.08 -10.74 12.82
N ILE A 35 16.94 -11.23 14.04
CA ILE A 35 15.67 -11.18 14.79
C ILE A 35 15.90 -10.38 16.05
N ASP A 36 15.43 -9.14 16.08
CA ASP A 36 15.48 -8.25 17.22
C ASP A 36 14.12 -8.13 17.93
N ASP A 37 13.03 -8.28 17.18
CA ASP A 37 11.69 -8.19 17.69
C ASP A 37 10.73 -9.22 17.09
N ILE A 38 9.45 -9.15 17.50
CA ILE A 38 8.41 -10.10 17.05
C ILE A 38 8.08 -9.93 15.56
N GLN A 39 8.29 -8.74 14.98
CA GLN A 39 8.09 -8.55 13.54
C GLN A 39 9.20 -9.21 12.74
N ASP A 40 10.42 -9.14 13.23
CA ASP A 40 11.56 -9.80 12.61
C ASP A 40 11.41 -11.31 12.64
N LEU A 41 10.89 -11.86 13.75
CA LEU A 41 10.55 -13.29 13.84
C LEU A 41 9.54 -13.69 12.77
N ASP A 42 8.44 -12.95 12.63
CA ASP A 42 7.41 -13.21 11.62
C ASP A 42 7.96 -13.12 10.18
N ILE A 43 8.86 -12.17 9.91
CA ILE A 43 9.55 -12.06 8.63
C ILE A 43 10.48 -13.26 8.40
N ALA A 44 11.27 -13.64 9.41
CA ALA A 44 12.16 -14.78 9.35
C ALA A 44 11.39 -16.07 9.07
N GLU A 45 10.33 -16.35 9.83
CA GLU A 45 9.45 -17.51 9.61
C GLU A 45 8.94 -17.57 8.17
N THR A 46 8.52 -16.41 7.61
CA THR A 46 8.06 -16.32 6.22
C THR A 46 9.19 -16.58 5.23
N LEU A 47 10.38 -16.01 5.43
CA LEU A 47 11.53 -16.17 4.53
C LEU A 47 12.06 -17.60 4.48
N PHE A 48 12.02 -18.31 5.60
CA PHE A 48 12.51 -19.68 5.73
C PHE A 48 11.46 -20.75 5.43
N ALA A 49 10.18 -20.39 5.32
CA ALA A 49 9.10 -21.30 4.95
C ALA A 49 9.29 -21.89 3.55
N ASP A 50 8.70 -23.06 3.30
CA ASP A 50 8.54 -23.60 1.96
C ASP A 50 7.67 -22.70 1.07
N SER A 51 7.68 -22.90 -0.25
CA SER A 51 7.04 -21.99 -1.20
C SER A 51 5.52 -21.87 -1.01
N GLN A 52 4.85 -22.95 -0.64
CA GLN A 52 3.39 -22.96 -0.47
C GLN A 52 2.99 -22.25 0.84
N THR A 53 3.65 -22.59 1.93
CA THR A 53 3.46 -21.95 3.23
C THR A 53 3.80 -20.47 3.15
N ARG A 54 4.88 -20.11 2.47
CA ARG A 54 5.31 -18.70 2.29
C ARG A 54 4.25 -17.87 1.59
N LEU A 55 3.64 -18.37 0.51
CA LEU A 55 2.55 -17.67 -0.17
C LEU A 55 1.38 -17.39 0.77
N SER A 56 0.96 -18.40 1.55
CA SER A 56 -0.10 -18.25 2.55
C SER A 56 0.25 -17.21 3.63
N LEU A 57 1.51 -17.17 4.08
CA LEU A 57 1.97 -16.17 5.06
C LEU A 57 1.96 -14.74 4.47
N TYR A 58 2.38 -14.55 3.23
CA TYR A 58 2.28 -13.26 2.56
C TYR A 58 0.82 -12.80 2.44
N GLN A 59 -0.08 -13.67 2.02
CA GLN A 59 -1.50 -13.35 1.86
C GLN A 59 -2.15 -12.91 3.17
N LYS A 60 -1.77 -13.48 4.29
CA LYS A 60 -2.31 -13.12 5.62
C LYS A 60 -1.85 -11.75 6.12
N ARG A 61 -0.76 -11.20 5.59
CA ARG A 61 -0.19 -9.94 6.11
C ARG A 61 -0.97 -8.69 5.68
N TYR A 62 -1.58 -8.70 4.52
CA TYR A 62 -2.26 -7.53 3.95
C TYR A 62 -1.42 -6.26 3.90
N GLY A 63 -0.12 -6.37 3.61
CA GLY A 63 0.80 -5.24 3.48
C GLY A 63 2.17 -5.46 4.12
N GLY A 64 2.98 -4.39 4.14
CA GLY A 64 4.33 -4.44 4.69
C GLY A 64 5.31 -5.27 3.86
N TYR A 65 5.00 -5.53 2.59
CA TYR A 65 5.81 -6.37 1.69
C TYR A 65 7.19 -5.79 1.40
N TRP A 66 7.37 -4.50 1.54
CA TRP A 66 8.66 -3.82 1.44
C TRP A 66 9.71 -4.30 2.46
N ARG A 67 9.29 -5.01 3.51
CA ARG A 67 10.18 -5.62 4.51
C ARG A 67 10.85 -6.91 4.02
N PHE A 68 10.39 -7.48 2.90
CA PHE A 68 10.89 -8.75 2.39
C PHE A 68 11.90 -8.49 1.25
N PRO A 69 13.20 -8.73 1.47
CA PRO A 69 14.22 -8.52 0.45
C PRO A 69 13.96 -9.37 -0.80
N GLY A 70 13.97 -8.72 -1.98
CA GLY A 70 13.82 -9.40 -3.26
C GLY A 70 12.39 -9.84 -3.61
N LEU A 71 11.38 -9.51 -2.78
CA LEU A 71 9.98 -9.74 -3.13
C LEU A 71 9.54 -8.74 -4.20
N LEU A 72 8.98 -9.24 -5.31
CA LEU A 72 8.30 -8.42 -6.31
C LEU A 72 6.84 -8.27 -5.90
N ASP A 73 6.46 -7.07 -5.50
CA ASP A 73 5.11 -6.75 -5.07
C ASP A 73 4.27 -6.28 -6.27
N PHE A 74 3.28 -7.09 -6.65
CA PHE A 74 2.26 -6.76 -7.65
C PHE A 74 0.89 -6.46 -7.04
N CYS A 75 0.79 -6.44 -5.70
CA CYS A 75 -0.45 -6.21 -4.98
C CYS A 75 -0.66 -4.72 -4.68
N TYR A 76 0.38 -4.03 -4.21
CA TYR A 76 0.29 -2.62 -3.83
C TYR A 76 1.01 -1.73 -4.84
N LEU A 77 0.23 -1.15 -5.75
CA LEU A 77 0.71 -0.25 -6.79
C LEU A 77 0.93 1.16 -6.20
N VAL A 78 2.12 1.42 -5.72
CA VAL A 78 2.50 2.73 -5.21
C VAL A 78 3.13 3.60 -6.30
N ASN A 79 2.87 4.91 -6.25
CA ASN A 79 3.56 5.85 -7.12
C ASN A 79 4.98 6.11 -6.59
N PRO A 80 6.05 5.67 -7.27
CA PRO A 80 7.42 5.82 -6.80
C PRO A 80 7.91 7.28 -6.81
N PHE A 81 7.20 8.18 -7.49
CA PHE A 81 7.53 9.61 -7.61
C PHE A 81 6.78 10.48 -6.59
N PHE A 82 5.94 9.90 -5.76
CA PHE A 82 5.16 10.59 -4.76
C PHE A 82 5.40 9.96 -3.37
N PRO A 83 5.43 10.75 -2.29
CA PRO A 83 5.39 12.23 -2.25
C PRO A 83 6.67 12.86 -2.81
N THR A 84 6.55 14.09 -3.34
CA THR A 84 7.70 14.83 -3.87
C THR A 84 8.72 15.16 -2.77
N ALA A 85 9.96 15.47 -3.15
CA ALA A 85 11.00 15.84 -2.19
C ALA A 85 10.56 17.03 -1.32
N ARG A 86 9.94 18.08 -1.93
CA ARG A 86 9.40 19.24 -1.21
C ARG A 86 8.36 18.84 -0.17
N MET A 87 7.41 17.99 -0.52
CA MET A 87 6.38 17.52 0.42
C MET A 87 7.01 16.74 1.59
N ARG A 88 8.01 15.91 1.31
CA ARG A 88 8.72 15.18 2.37
C ARG A 88 9.42 16.11 3.36
N GLU A 89 10.08 17.15 2.86
CA GLU A 89 10.74 18.14 3.73
C GLU A 89 9.70 18.93 4.55
N GLU A 90 8.57 19.30 3.96
CA GLU A 90 7.48 19.99 4.66
C GLU A 90 6.86 19.11 5.75
N LEU A 91 6.62 17.82 5.48
CA LEU A 91 6.15 16.85 6.47
C LEU A 91 7.15 16.68 7.61
N LYS A 92 8.45 16.59 7.33
CA LYS A 92 9.50 16.51 8.35
C LYS A 92 9.53 17.75 9.23
N ALA A 93 9.45 18.95 8.63
CA ALA A 93 9.48 20.22 9.35
C ALA A 93 8.27 20.40 10.29
N ASN A 94 7.14 19.77 10.00
CA ASN A 94 5.92 19.88 10.80
C ASN A 94 5.58 18.58 11.55
N PHE A 95 6.49 17.61 11.59
CA PHE A 95 6.20 16.26 12.08
C PHE A 95 5.63 16.24 13.50
N ASP A 96 6.22 16.98 14.42
CA ASP A 96 5.80 17.01 15.83
C ASP A 96 4.37 17.56 15.99
N ILE A 97 4.00 18.60 15.24
CA ILE A 97 2.64 19.16 15.23
C ILE A 97 1.67 18.17 14.59
N LEU A 98 2.04 17.58 13.45
CA LEU A 98 1.19 16.62 12.75
C LEU A 98 0.95 15.35 13.56
N LEU A 99 1.87 14.99 14.44
CA LEU A 99 1.76 13.82 15.32
C LEU A 99 0.89 14.10 16.56
N SER A 100 0.98 15.30 17.13
CA SER A 100 0.39 15.63 18.42
C SER A 100 -0.96 16.31 18.35
N GLU A 101 -1.29 16.95 17.23
CA GLU A 101 -2.51 17.75 17.07
C GLU A 101 -3.59 16.99 16.26
N TYR A 102 -4.85 17.32 16.53
CA TYR A 102 -5.95 16.80 15.74
C TYR A 102 -5.93 17.35 14.30
N PRO A 103 -6.12 16.50 13.29
CA PRO A 103 -6.17 16.95 11.90
C PRO A 103 -7.42 17.77 11.62
N SER A 104 -7.37 18.58 10.56
CA SER A 104 -8.54 19.26 10.03
C SER A 104 -9.60 18.27 9.58
N GLY A 105 -10.86 18.56 9.86
CA GLY A 105 -11.99 17.73 9.42
C GLY A 105 -12.25 17.81 7.91
N MET A 106 -13.12 16.94 7.42
CA MET A 106 -13.48 16.84 6.00
C MET A 106 -14.00 18.15 5.40
N ALA A 107 -14.79 18.93 6.16
CA ALA A 107 -15.31 20.21 5.68
C ALA A 107 -14.20 21.22 5.35
N VAL A 108 -13.15 21.29 6.15
CA VAL A 108 -11.98 22.14 5.88
C VAL A 108 -11.21 21.65 4.66
N ASN A 109 -11.00 20.34 4.55
CA ASN A 109 -10.30 19.76 3.42
C ASN A 109 -11.07 20.01 2.10
N SER A 110 -12.39 19.84 2.09
CA SER A 110 -13.24 20.14 0.93
C SER A 110 -13.21 21.63 0.57
N LEU A 111 -13.22 22.52 1.57
CA LEU A 111 -13.06 23.96 1.36
C LEU A 111 -11.72 24.31 0.69
N LEU A 112 -10.63 23.73 1.19
CA LEU A 112 -9.28 23.99 0.66
C LEU A 112 -9.15 23.49 -0.78
N ILE A 113 -9.65 22.29 -1.08
CA ILE A 113 -9.69 21.75 -2.44
C ILE A 113 -10.56 22.61 -3.35
N GLY A 114 -11.75 23.01 -2.89
CA GLY A 114 -12.62 23.90 -3.62
C GLY A 114 -11.92 25.22 -4.02
N LYS A 115 -11.19 25.82 -3.08
CA LYS A 115 -10.40 27.02 -3.34
C LYS A 115 -9.22 26.76 -4.30
N TYR A 116 -8.55 25.65 -4.15
CA TYR A 116 -7.40 25.31 -5.00
C TYR A 116 -7.79 25.06 -6.46
N PHE A 117 -8.91 24.37 -6.70
CA PHE A 117 -9.39 24.02 -8.04
C PHE A 117 -10.43 25.01 -8.61
N GLY A 118 -10.84 26.02 -7.85
CA GLY A 118 -11.85 27.00 -8.29
C GLY A 118 -13.25 26.40 -8.41
N ILE A 119 -13.58 25.39 -7.62
CA ILE A 119 -14.90 24.76 -7.59
C ILE A 119 -15.59 25.03 -6.25
N LYS A 120 -16.91 24.84 -6.19
CA LYS A 120 -17.64 24.97 -4.94
C LYS A 120 -17.26 23.85 -3.98
N GLN A 121 -17.22 24.13 -2.69
CA GLN A 121 -16.90 23.19 -1.63
C GLN A 121 -17.78 21.93 -1.68
N GLU A 122 -19.06 22.09 -2.02
CA GLU A 122 -20.04 21.00 -2.09
C GLU A 122 -19.74 19.98 -3.19
N TYR A 123 -18.85 20.32 -4.14
CA TYR A 123 -18.43 19.43 -5.23
C TYR A 123 -17.12 18.70 -4.94
N ALA A 124 -16.58 18.89 -3.73
CA ALA A 124 -15.33 18.26 -3.32
C ALA A 124 -15.56 17.36 -2.11
N CYS A 125 -15.18 16.09 -2.23
CA CYS A 125 -15.17 15.14 -1.13
C CYS A 125 -13.74 14.62 -0.95
N VAL A 126 -13.28 14.61 0.30
CA VAL A 126 -11.95 14.13 0.67
C VAL A 126 -12.09 12.97 1.65
N GLY A 127 -11.43 11.88 1.37
CA GLY A 127 -11.45 10.69 2.23
C GLY A 127 -10.06 10.11 2.43
N ASN A 128 -9.99 9.08 3.24
CA ASN A 128 -8.77 8.36 3.60
C ASN A 128 -8.40 7.34 2.52
N GLY A 129 -8.07 7.85 1.33
CA GLY A 129 -7.82 7.06 0.15
C GLY A 129 -9.08 6.69 -0.63
N ALA A 130 -8.85 6.09 -1.82
CA ALA A 130 -9.93 5.74 -2.74
C ALA A 130 -10.91 4.72 -2.17
N ALA A 131 -10.45 3.76 -1.37
CA ALA A 131 -11.30 2.70 -0.82
C ALA A 131 -12.42 3.23 0.08
N GLU A 132 -12.15 4.27 0.90
CA GLU A 132 -13.18 4.92 1.72
C GLU A 132 -14.23 5.63 0.85
N LEU A 133 -13.77 6.38 -0.16
CA LEU A 133 -14.67 7.10 -1.06
C LEU A 133 -15.51 6.14 -1.92
N ILE A 134 -14.90 5.07 -2.42
CA ILE A 134 -15.61 4.02 -3.17
C ILE A 134 -16.64 3.35 -2.26
N LYS A 135 -16.29 3.02 -1.02
CA LYS A 135 -17.24 2.45 -0.07
C LYS A 135 -18.46 3.36 0.10
N SER A 136 -18.24 4.64 0.44
CA SER A 136 -19.32 5.60 0.64
C SER A 136 -20.18 5.79 -0.63
N LEU A 137 -19.55 5.85 -1.80
CA LEU A 137 -20.25 5.93 -3.07
C LEU A 137 -21.13 4.69 -3.31
N MET A 138 -20.55 3.50 -3.18
CA MET A 138 -21.25 2.24 -3.45
C MET A 138 -22.39 1.96 -2.47
N GLU A 139 -22.27 2.42 -1.22
CA GLU A 139 -23.35 2.35 -0.23
C GLU A 139 -24.49 3.33 -0.53
N SER A 140 -24.24 4.41 -1.27
CA SER A 140 -25.26 5.40 -1.65
C SER A 140 -25.98 5.08 -2.95
N VAL A 141 -25.43 4.20 -3.78
CA VAL A 141 -26.07 3.77 -5.05
C VAL A 141 -27.02 2.62 -4.80
N GLU A 142 -28.28 2.79 -5.16
CA GLU A 142 -29.31 1.75 -5.11
C GLU A 142 -29.35 0.99 -6.46
N GLY A 143 -29.86 -0.24 -6.45
CA GLY A 143 -30.01 -1.08 -7.65
C GLY A 143 -28.76 -1.85 -8.06
N ASN A 144 -28.81 -2.46 -9.22
CA ASN A 144 -27.71 -3.20 -9.80
C ASN A 144 -26.62 -2.26 -10.31
N ILE A 145 -25.40 -2.74 -10.43
CA ILE A 145 -24.30 -1.98 -11.00
C ILE A 145 -23.64 -2.72 -12.16
N GLY A 146 -23.32 -1.98 -13.21
CA GLY A 146 -22.49 -2.46 -14.30
C GLY A 146 -20.99 -2.29 -13.96
N VAL A 147 -20.20 -3.34 -14.13
CA VAL A 147 -18.76 -3.32 -13.84
C VAL A 147 -17.99 -3.94 -15.00
N VAL A 148 -16.95 -3.26 -15.45
CA VAL A 148 -16.01 -3.79 -16.45
C VAL A 148 -14.96 -4.64 -15.76
N PHE A 149 -14.74 -5.88 -16.20
CA PHE A 149 -13.70 -6.77 -15.70
C PHE A 149 -12.58 -6.96 -16.73
N PRO A 150 -11.31 -7.03 -16.27
CA PRO A 150 -10.84 -6.90 -14.89
C PRO A 150 -10.98 -5.49 -14.34
N THR A 151 -11.24 -5.36 -13.05
CA THR A 151 -11.44 -4.06 -12.37
C THR A 151 -10.76 -4.04 -11.01
N PHE A 152 -10.79 -2.85 -10.38
CA PHE A 152 -10.42 -2.72 -8.98
C PHE A 152 -11.53 -3.30 -8.10
N GLU A 153 -11.20 -4.34 -7.34
CA GLU A 153 -12.14 -5.16 -6.56
C GLU A 153 -12.96 -4.39 -5.51
N GLU A 154 -12.52 -3.17 -5.13
CA GLU A 154 -13.28 -2.36 -4.17
C GLU A 154 -14.68 -2.00 -4.65
N TYR A 155 -14.91 -1.87 -5.96
CA TYR A 155 -16.25 -1.59 -6.49
C TYR A 155 -17.20 -2.77 -6.30
N PRO A 156 -16.94 -3.97 -6.84
CA PRO A 156 -17.85 -5.10 -6.68
C PRO A 156 -17.96 -5.58 -5.23
N ASN A 157 -16.86 -5.56 -4.47
CA ASN A 157 -16.84 -6.05 -3.09
C ASN A 157 -17.66 -5.20 -2.11
N ARG A 158 -18.06 -3.98 -2.50
CA ARG A 158 -18.87 -3.08 -1.65
C ARG A 158 -20.37 -3.19 -1.90
N LYS A 159 -20.81 -4.02 -2.85
CA LYS A 159 -22.22 -4.23 -3.18
C LYS A 159 -22.75 -5.51 -2.54
N ASN A 160 -23.10 -5.43 -1.27
CA ASN A 160 -23.69 -6.55 -0.54
C ASN A 160 -25.18 -6.72 -0.92
N GLY A 161 -25.52 -7.93 -1.42
CA GLY A 161 -26.91 -8.32 -1.70
C GLY A 161 -27.52 -7.76 -2.99
N GLN A 162 -26.74 -7.08 -3.81
CA GLN A 162 -27.16 -6.58 -5.13
C GLN A 162 -26.44 -7.32 -6.26
N GLU A 163 -27.09 -7.37 -7.41
CA GLU A 163 -26.51 -8.02 -8.57
C GLU A 163 -25.44 -7.12 -9.22
N ILE A 164 -24.31 -7.74 -9.56
CA ILE A 164 -23.24 -7.10 -10.31
C ILE A 164 -23.31 -7.61 -11.74
N ILE A 165 -23.59 -6.73 -12.69
CA ILE A 165 -23.65 -7.04 -14.10
C ILE A 165 -22.26 -6.80 -14.71
N SER A 166 -21.55 -7.91 -14.96
CA SER A 166 -20.15 -7.86 -15.40
C SER A 166 -20.06 -7.74 -16.91
N TYR A 167 -19.28 -6.79 -17.40
CA TYR A 167 -18.85 -6.69 -18.79
C TYR A 167 -17.38 -7.09 -18.90
N ILE A 168 -17.09 -8.07 -19.75
CA ILE A 168 -15.71 -8.51 -20.04
C ILE A 168 -15.41 -8.14 -21.49
N PRO A 169 -14.45 -7.21 -21.75
CA PRO A 169 -14.06 -6.89 -23.12
C PRO A 169 -13.56 -8.12 -23.87
N SER A 170 -13.96 -8.28 -25.13
CA SER A 170 -13.54 -9.40 -25.98
C SER A 170 -12.13 -9.23 -26.57
N ASN A 171 -11.59 -8.04 -26.55
CA ASN A 171 -10.26 -7.76 -27.06
C ASN A 171 -9.16 -8.33 -26.15
N PRO A 172 -8.07 -8.91 -26.71
CA PRO A 172 -7.02 -9.51 -25.91
C PRO A 172 -6.28 -8.53 -24.96
N ASP A 173 -6.31 -7.23 -25.27
CA ASP A 173 -5.76 -6.14 -24.48
C ASP A 173 -6.78 -5.49 -23.54
N PHE A 174 -7.98 -6.07 -23.44
CA PHE A 174 -9.10 -5.55 -22.66
C PHE A 174 -9.58 -4.13 -23.06
N SER A 175 -9.21 -3.65 -24.24
CA SER A 175 -9.71 -2.38 -24.74
C SER A 175 -11.20 -2.47 -25.11
N TYR A 176 -11.92 -1.37 -24.91
CA TYR A 176 -13.34 -1.21 -25.28
C TYR A 176 -13.66 0.25 -25.56
N ALA A 177 -14.73 0.48 -26.34
CA ALA A 177 -15.27 1.81 -26.58
C ALA A 177 -16.49 2.07 -25.68
N ALA A 178 -16.85 3.33 -25.47
CA ALA A 178 -18.05 3.70 -24.70
C ALA A 178 -19.31 3.07 -25.31
N THR A 179 -19.39 3.01 -26.65
CA THR A 179 -20.49 2.37 -27.37
C THR A 179 -20.65 0.87 -27.06
N ASP A 180 -19.57 0.18 -26.74
CA ASP A 180 -19.64 -1.24 -26.37
C ASP A 180 -20.36 -1.40 -25.02
N LEU A 181 -20.10 -0.49 -24.07
CA LEU A 181 -20.79 -0.47 -22.78
C LEU A 181 -22.25 -0.06 -22.94
N GLU A 182 -22.52 1.00 -23.71
CA GLU A 182 -23.89 1.44 -24.00
C GLU A 182 -24.73 0.31 -24.60
N ASN A 183 -24.21 -0.39 -25.59
CA ASN A 183 -24.88 -1.53 -26.21
C ASN A 183 -25.08 -2.71 -25.23
N TYR A 184 -24.05 -3.02 -24.45
CA TYR A 184 -24.11 -4.15 -23.52
C TYR A 184 -25.09 -3.93 -22.37
N TYR A 185 -25.20 -2.71 -21.88
CA TYR A 185 -26.06 -2.39 -20.73
C TYR A 185 -27.44 -1.86 -21.12
N SER A 186 -27.72 -1.61 -22.42
CA SER A 186 -28.94 -0.98 -22.89
C SER A 186 -30.24 -1.71 -22.52
N ASP A 187 -30.17 -3.01 -22.38
CA ASP A 187 -31.30 -3.90 -22.04
C ASP A 187 -31.24 -4.45 -20.61
N LYS A 188 -30.31 -3.95 -19.80
CA LYS A 188 -30.10 -4.42 -18.42
C LYS A 188 -30.66 -3.42 -17.42
N ASP A 189 -31.14 -3.96 -16.33
CA ASP A 189 -31.65 -3.18 -15.20
C ASP A 189 -30.47 -2.76 -14.30
N LEU A 190 -30.01 -1.52 -14.49
CA LEU A 190 -28.92 -0.91 -13.74
C LEU A 190 -29.45 0.16 -12.79
#